data_a0e3f073d2d993196ef6c254a9c98e37
#
_entry.id   a0e3f073d2d993196ef6c254a9c98e37
#
_cell.length_a   1.000
_cell.length_b   1.000
_cell.length_c   1.000
_cell.angle_alpha   90.00
_cell.angle_beta   90.00
_cell.angle_gamma   90.00
#
_symmetry.space_group_name_H-M   'P 1'
#
loop_
_entity.id
_entity.type
_entity.pdbx_description
1 polymer ?
#
loop_
_entity_poly.entity_id
_entity_poly.type
_entity_poly.pdbx_seq_one_letter_code
_entity_poly.pdbx_strand_id
1 'polypeptide(L)'
;MNKSFLKFVTDFGPLAIFFFYYYNSGKSLSVAIPPLIVATLVALAIVWFFERKIPPMPLVSGILITFFGGLTIYFNDPIFIYVKPTIINIMFALALFFGKYFTNEPILKKIMGKSIPLTDIGWEILNKRWMYFFFGLALLNEIVWRTQTEEFWVNFKVWGMLPITIIFTGFQVPLINKHKIDA
;
A
#
# COMPACT_ATOMS: atom_id res chain seq x y z
N MET A 1 -29.35 -15.40 3.20
CA MET A 1 -28.84 -14.21 2.48
C MET A 1 -27.85 -14.70 1.43
N ASN A 2 -27.93 -14.21 0.19
CA ASN A 2 -27.04 -14.66 -0.89
C ASN A 2 -25.60 -14.23 -0.55
N LYS A 3 -24.65 -15.17 -0.50
CA LYS A 3 -23.24 -14.91 -0.15
C LYS A 3 -22.60 -13.85 -1.04
N SER A 4 -22.95 -13.86 -2.34
CA SER A 4 -22.45 -12.87 -3.29
C SER A 4 -22.95 -11.46 -2.99
N PHE A 5 -24.21 -11.32 -2.59
CA PHE A 5 -24.79 -10.04 -2.21
C PHE A 5 -24.19 -9.52 -0.90
N LEU A 6 -23.99 -10.39 0.09
CA LEU A 6 -23.32 -10.03 1.35
C LEU A 6 -21.92 -9.50 1.07
N LYS A 7 -21.15 -10.24 0.26
CA LYS A 7 -19.79 -9.85 -0.11
C LYS A 7 -19.77 -8.51 -0.84
N PHE A 8 -20.68 -8.32 -1.80
CA PHE A 8 -20.79 -7.04 -2.51
C PHE A 8 -21.05 -5.87 -1.55
N VAL A 9 -22.00 -6.01 -0.62
CA VAL A 9 -22.32 -4.95 0.35
C VAL A 9 -21.18 -4.68 1.31
N THR A 10 -20.47 -5.71 1.77
CA THR A 10 -19.33 -5.54 2.69
C THR A 10 -18.08 -4.98 2.02
N ASP A 11 -17.88 -5.26 0.74
CA ASP A 11 -16.72 -4.76 -0.02
C ASP A 11 -16.95 -3.30 -0.51
N PHE A 12 -18.15 -2.98 -0.98
CA PHE A 12 -18.47 -1.67 -1.56
C PHE A 12 -19.20 -0.71 -0.62
N GLY A 13 -19.87 -1.21 0.41
CA GLY A 13 -20.62 -0.40 1.35
C GLY A 13 -19.78 0.67 2.05
N PRO A 14 -18.61 0.36 2.63
CA PRO A 14 -17.72 1.34 3.22
C PRO A 14 -17.31 2.45 2.23
N LEU A 15 -17.04 2.08 0.98
CA LEU A 15 -16.65 3.04 -0.07
C LEU A 15 -17.82 3.95 -0.45
N ALA A 16 -19.04 3.43 -0.54
CA ALA A 16 -20.23 4.23 -0.80
C ALA A 16 -20.49 5.24 0.32
N ILE A 17 -20.34 4.81 1.58
CA ILE A 17 -20.46 5.68 2.76
C ILE A 17 -19.39 6.78 2.73
N PHE A 18 -18.14 6.42 2.41
CA PHE A 18 -17.07 7.39 2.26
C PHE A 18 -17.41 8.46 1.23
N PHE A 19 -17.81 8.09 0.01
CA PHE A 19 -18.14 9.04 -1.05
C PHE A 19 -19.35 9.89 -0.69
N PHE A 20 -20.36 9.34 -0.05
CA PHE A 20 -21.52 10.11 0.41
C PHE A 20 -21.12 11.24 1.35
N TYR A 21 -20.32 10.94 2.39
CA TYR A 21 -19.84 11.96 3.31
C TYR A 21 -18.84 12.92 2.66
N TYR A 22 -17.96 12.43 1.80
CA TYR A 22 -16.98 13.22 1.09
C TYR A 22 -17.63 14.31 0.21
N TYR A 23 -18.63 13.94 -0.58
CA TYR A 23 -19.33 14.90 -1.44
C TYR A 23 -20.22 15.88 -0.65
N ASN A 24 -20.90 15.41 0.38
CA ASN A 24 -21.75 16.26 1.20
C ASN A 24 -20.99 17.24 2.11
N SER A 25 -19.73 16.98 2.42
CA SER A 25 -18.88 17.82 3.26
C SER A 25 -18.03 18.83 2.50
N GLY A 26 -18.33 19.08 1.23
CA GLY A 26 -17.51 19.97 0.40
C GLY A 26 -16.14 19.39 0.06
N LYS A 27 -16.06 18.06 -0.10
CA LYS A 27 -14.83 17.28 -0.40
C LYS A 27 -13.81 17.25 0.74
N SER A 28 -14.27 17.31 1.98
CA SER A 28 -13.41 17.21 3.16
C SER A 28 -13.10 15.75 3.51
N LEU A 29 -11.84 15.36 3.45
CA LEU A 29 -11.37 14.04 3.85
C LEU A 29 -11.51 13.82 5.36
N SER A 30 -11.29 14.86 6.18
CA SER A 30 -11.39 14.78 7.64
C SER A 30 -12.80 14.40 8.10
N VAL A 31 -13.83 14.79 7.35
CA VAL A 31 -15.23 14.43 7.63
C VAL A 31 -15.60 13.06 7.07
N ALA A 32 -14.99 12.63 5.96
CA ALA A 32 -15.32 11.36 5.29
C ALA A 32 -14.58 10.15 5.87
N ILE A 33 -13.40 10.32 6.47
CA ILE A 33 -12.58 9.23 7.01
C ILE A 33 -13.23 8.55 8.23
N PRO A 34 -13.76 9.26 9.25
CA PRO A 34 -14.41 8.60 10.40
C PRO A 34 -15.54 7.63 10.01
N PRO A 35 -16.53 8.04 9.19
CA PRO A 35 -17.57 7.14 8.71
C PRO A 35 -17.02 5.94 7.91
N LEU A 36 -15.96 6.14 7.11
CA LEU A 36 -15.30 5.05 6.39
C LEU A 36 -14.73 4.00 7.36
N ILE A 37 -14.03 4.42 8.42
CA ILE A 37 -13.46 3.50 9.42
C ILE A 37 -14.58 2.71 10.08
N VAL A 38 -15.63 3.38 10.57
CA VAL A 38 -16.76 2.72 11.23
C VAL A 38 -17.43 1.72 10.28
N ALA A 39 -17.71 2.13 9.06
CA ALA A 39 -18.33 1.25 8.06
C ALA A 39 -17.44 0.03 7.71
N THR A 40 -16.12 0.21 7.64
CA THR A 40 -15.17 -0.88 7.40
C THR A 40 -15.16 -1.87 8.58
N LEU A 41 -15.12 -1.39 9.81
CA LEU A 41 -15.16 -2.25 11.00
C LEU A 41 -16.49 -3.00 11.10
N VAL A 42 -17.60 -2.35 10.81
CA VAL A 42 -18.93 -2.98 10.74
C VAL A 42 -18.98 -4.04 9.65
N ALA A 43 -18.46 -3.76 8.47
CA ALA A 43 -18.38 -4.73 7.38
C ALA A 43 -17.55 -5.97 7.76
N LEU A 44 -16.40 -5.79 8.40
CA LEU A 44 -15.58 -6.89 8.91
C LEU A 44 -16.30 -7.70 9.99
N ALA A 45 -17.02 -7.04 10.92
CA ALA A 45 -17.82 -7.70 11.93
C ALA A 45 -18.96 -8.53 11.32
N ILE A 46 -19.64 -8.00 10.31
CA ILE A 46 -20.67 -8.72 9.54
C ILE A 46 -20.09 -9.98 8.87
N VAL A 47 -18.96 -9.84 8.16
CA VAL A 47 -18.30 -10.98 7.51
C VAL A 47 -17.91 -12.04 8.54
N TRP A 48 -17.31 -11.64 9.65
CA TRP A 48 -16.95 -12.56 10.73
C TRP A 48 -18.16 -13.28 11.34
N PHE A 49 -19.27 -12.57 11.56
CA PHE A 49 -20.47 -13.15 12.12
C PHE A 49 -21.10 -14.22 11.22
N PHE A 50 -21.18 -13.95 9.91
CA PHE A 50 -21.81 -14.84 8.95
C PHE A 50 -20.90 -15.96 8.43
N GLU A 51 -19.62 -15.67 8.19
CA GLU A 51 -18.69 -16.64 7.59
C GLU A 51 -17.78 -17.34 8.63
N ARG A 52 -17.76 -16.83 9.88
CA ARG A 52 -16.87 -17.27 10.97
C ARG A 52 -15.39 -17.25 10.59
N LYS A 53 -15.03 -16.60 9.47
CA LYS A 53 -13.67 -16.38 8.97
C LYS A 53 -13.65 -15.02 8.29
N ILE A 54 -12.57 -14.26 8.52
CA ILE A 54 -12.34 -13.02 7.80
C ILE A 54 -11.32 -13.32 6.69
N PRO A 55 -11.64 -13.07 5.41
CA PRO A 55 -10.67 -13.22 4.33
C PRO A 55 -9.46 -12.30 4.57
N PRO A 56 -8.23 -12.74 4.22
CA PRO A 56 -7.00 -11.99 4.53
C PRO A 56 -6.99 -10.57 3.94
N MET A 57 -7.46 -10.39 2.72
CA MET A 57 -7.44 -9.09 2.04
C MET A 57 -8.34 -8.03 2.70
N PRO A 58 -9.63 -8.28 2.98
CA PRO A 58 -10.46 -7.36 3.77
C PRO A 58 -9.91 -7.06 5.16
N LEU A 59 -9.30 -8.04 5.84
CA LEU A 59 -8.68 -7.83 7.14
C LEU A 59 -7.49 -6.87 7.05
N VAL A 60 -6.57 -7.09 6.12
CA VAL A 60 -5.41 -6.21 5.90
C VAL A 60 -5.87 -4.80 5.52
N SER A 61 -6.82 -4.68 4.59
CA SER A 61 -7.40 -3.39 4.20
C SER A 61 -8.05 -2.67 5.38
N GLY A 62 -8.82 -3.38 6.20
CA GLY A 62 -9.48 -2.83 7.40
C GLY A 62 -8.47 -2.34 8.45
N ILE A 63 -7.42 -3.10 8.69
CA ILE A 63 -6.32 -2.69 9.60
C ILE A 63 -5.64 -1.42 9.05
N LEU A 64 -5.30 -1.38 7.77
CA LEU A 64 -4.65 -0.22 7.16
C LEU A 64 -5.55 1.02 7.20
N ILE A 65 -6.83 0.89 6.84
CA ILE A 65 -7.80 1.99 6.87
C ILE A 65 -7.98 2.50 8.31
N THR A 66 -8.15 1.61 9.27
CA THR A 66 -8.34 1.98 10.68
C THR A 66 -7.09 2.64 11.26
N PHE A 67 -5.92 2.09 10.99
CA PHE A 67 -4.65 2.62 11.47
C PHE A 67 -4.36 3.99 10.87
N PHE A 68 -4.30 4.10 9.53
CA PHE A 68 -3.98 5.35 8.87
C PHE A 68 -5.09 6.40 8.97
N GLY A 69 -6.35 5.97 8.92
CA GLY A 69 -7.48 6.86 9.12
C GLY A 69 -7.55 7.38 10.56
N GLY A 70 -7.33 6.50 11.55
CA GLY A 70 -7.26 6.88 12.96
C GLY A 70 -6.13 7.87 13.25
N LEU A 71 -4.96 7.66 12.67
CA LEU A 71 -3.85 8.61 12.74
C LEU A 71 -4.20 9.96 12.11
N THR A 72 -4.89 9.96 10.97
CA THR A 72 -5.32 11.21 10.29
C THR A 72 -6.29 12.01 11.17
N ILE A 73 -7.20 11.34 11.89
CA ILE A 73 -8.15 11.98 12.81
C ILE A 73 -7.43 12.48 14.07
N TYR A 74 -6.57 11.65 14.66
CA TYR A 74 -5.91 11.94 15.94
C TYR A 74 -4.98 13.16 15.86
N PHE A 75 -4.22 13.24 14.78
CA PHE A 75 -3.23 14.31 14.65
C PHE A 75 -3.80 15.59 14.07
N ASN A 76 -4.88 15.53 13.28
CA ASN A 76 -5.51 16.68 12.59
C ASN A 76 -4.48 17.67 11.98
N ASP A 77 -3.28 17.14 11.63
CA ASP A 77 -2.11 17.88 11.21
C ASP A 77 -1.78 17.52 9.76
N PRO A 78 -1.61 18.50 8.87
CA PRO A 78 -1.17 18.29 7.48
C PRO A 78 0.12 17.47 7.36
N ILE A 79 1.00 17.53 8.35
CA ILE A 79 2.26 16.76 8.43
C ILE A 79 1.99 15.26 8.20
N PHE A 80 0.87 14.75 8.69
CA PHE A 80 0.52 13.32 8.54
C PHE A 80 0.30 12.92 7.08
N ILE A 81 -0.23 13.84 6.26
CA ILE A 81 -0.42 13.61 4.82
C ILE A 81 0.95 13.51 4.13
N TYR A 82 1.92 14.30 4.56
CA TYR A 82 3.27 14.34 3.99
C TYR A 82 4.12 13.15 4.40
N VAL A 83 3.99 12.67 5.64
CA VAL A 83 4.79 11.55 6.18
C VAL A 83 4.24 10.18 5.75
N LYS A 84 2.97 10.09 5.38
CA LYS A 84 2.32 8.83 4.97
C LYS A 84 3.08 8.06 3.88
N PRO A 85 3.57 8.68 2.78
CA PRO A 85 4.37 7.98 1.78
C PRO A 85 5.69 7.45 2.35
N THR A 86 6.34 8.18 3.25
CA THR A 86 7.56 7.75 3.93
C THR A 86 7.31 6.46 4.72
N ILE A 87 6.26 6.43 5.53
CA ILE A 87 5.90 5.26 6.34
C ILE A 87 5.62 4.05 5.45
N ILE A 88 4.83 4.23 4.39
CA ILE A 88 4.49 3.15 3.46
C ILE A 88 5.74 2.59 2.78
N ASN A 89 6.62 3.44 2.29
CA ASN A 89 7.85 3.01 1.63
C ASN A 89 8.80 2.30 2.62
N ILE A 90 8.93 2.80 3.85
CA ILE A 90 9.68 2.11 4.91
C ILE A 90 9.08 0.74 5.20
N MET A 91 7.76 0.64 5.32
CA MET A 91 7.09 -0.64 5.55
C MET A 91 7.38 -1.65 4.43
N PHE A 92 7.32 -1.22 3.16
CA PHE A 92 7.69 -2.10 2.03
C PHE A 92 9.16 -2.51 2.09
N ALA A 93 10.06 -1.57 2.37
CA ALA A 93 11.48 -1.87 2.51
C ALA A 93 11.74 -2.88 3.64
N LEU A 94 11.14 -2.68 4.81
CA LEU A 94 11.23 -3.59 5.95
C LEU A 94 10.59 -4.96 5.66
N ALA A 95 9.46 -4.99 4.97
CA ALA A 95 8.84 -6.24 4.56
C ALA A 95 9.78 -7.04 3.63
N LEU A 96 10.43 -6.40 2.67
CA LEU A 96 11.40 -7.04 1.80
C LEU A 96 12.67 -7.46 2.56
N PHE A 97 13.09 -6.71 3.56
CA PHE A 97 14.24 -7.03 4.39
C PHE A 97 13.99 -8.23 5.30
N PHE A 98 12.93 -8.17 6.08
CA PHE A 98 12.60 -9.20 7.06
C PHE A 98 11.88 -10.41 6.46
N GLY A 99 11.27 -10.25 5.28
CA GLY A 99 10.42 -11.27 4.71
C GLY A 99 11.10 -12.61 4.48
N LYS A 100 12.39 -12.62 4.15
CA LYS A 100 13.18 -13.86 4.03
C LYS A 100 13.22 -14.65 5.33
N TYR A 101 13.25 -13.98 6.50
CA TYR A 101 13.28 -14.64 7.80
C TYR A 101 11.97 -15.35 8.14
N PHE A 102 10.83 -14.86 7.60
CA PHE A 102 9.52 -15.45 7.86
C PHE A 102 9.07 -16.44 6.80
N THR A 103 9.62 -16.35 5.58
CA THR A 103 9.14 -17.14 4.43
C THR A 103 10.19 -18.08 3.88
N ASN A 104 11.43 -18.10 4.42
CA ASN A 104 12.60 -18.83 3.97
C ASN A 104 13.04 -18.53 2.51
N GLU A 105 12.37 -17.57 1.85
CA GLU A 105 12.70 -17.12 0.50
C GLU A 105 12.40 -15.60 0.35
N PRO A 106 13.00 -14.92 -0.65
CA PRO A 106 12.69 -13.51 -0.91
C PRO A 106 11.21 -13.29 -1.17
N ILE A 107 10.60 -12.26 -0.56
CA ILE A 107 9.16 -11.97 -0.72
C ILE A 107 8.79 -11.78 -2.18
N LEU A 108 9.62 -11.09 -2.97
CA LEU A 108 9.36 -10.91 -4.39
C LEU A 108 9.27 -12.24 -5.14
N LYS A 109 10.11 -13.23 -4.78
CA LYS A 109 10.02 -14.58 -5.34
C LYS A 109 8.67 -15.22 -5.01
N LYS A 110 8.22 -15.10 -3.78
CA LYS A 110 6.93 -15.65 -3.34
C LYS A 110 5.74 -15.04 -4.08
N ILE A 111 5.82 -13.75 -4.40
CA ILE A 111 4.73 -13.02 -5.08
C ILE A 111 4.79 -13.24 -6.60
N MET A 112 5.97 -13.16 -7.20
CA MET A 112 6.16 -13.08 -8.65
C MET A 112 6.85 -14.31 -9.26
N GLY A 113 7.28 -15.27 -8.46
CA GLY A 113 8.06 -16.43 -8.92
C GLY A 113 7.33 -17.34 -9.92
N LYS A 114 5.99 -17.32 -9.90
CA LYS A 114 5.18 -18.02 -10.90
C LYS A 114 5.16 -17.34 -12.26
N SER A 115 5.42 -16.02 -12.30
CA SER A 115 5.33 -15.21 -13.52
C SER A 115 6.69 -14.93 -14.14
N ILE A 116 7.74 -14.93 -13.34
CA ILE A 116 9.10 -14.59 -13.78
C ILE A 116 10.05 -15.71 -13.32
N PRO A 117 10.52 -16.59 -14.23
CA PRO A 117 11.46 -17.65 -13.87
C PRO A 117 12.87 -17.07 -13.71
N LEU A 118 13.31 -16.86 -12.46
CA LEU A 118 14.65 -16.40 -12.12
C LEU A 118 15.36 -17.40 -11.20
N THR A 119 16.68 -17.42 -11.27
CA THR A 119 17.52 -18.12 -10.31
C THR A 119 17.34 -17.54 -8.89
N ASP A 120 17.66 -18.34 -7.87
CA ASP A 120 17.57 -17.85 -6.47
C ASP A 120 18.45 -16.62 -6.22
N ILE A 121 19.64 -16.59 -6.84
CA ILE A 121 20.54 -15.45 -6.81
C ILE A 121 19.89 -14.22 -7.45
N GLY A 122 19.21 -14.40 -8.59
CA GLY A 122 18.49 -13.33 -9.28
C GLY A 122 17.39 -12.74 -8.40
N TRP A 123 16.64 -13.58 -7.70
CA TRP A 123 15.60 -13.14 -6.76
C TRP A 123 16.18 -12.42 -5.54
N GLU A 124 17.31 -12.86 -5.00
CA GLU A 124 17.96 -12.16 -3.88
C GLU A 124 18.44 -10.77 -4.27
N ILE A 125 19.06 -10.63 -5.44
CA ILE A 125 19.52 -9.33 -5.92
C ILE A 125 18.34 -8.41 -6.22
N LEU A 126 17.32 -8.92 -6.90
CA LEU A 126 16.11 -8.16 -7.21
C LEU A 126 15.42 -7.65 -5.95
N ASN A 127 15.24 -8.53 -4.95
CA ASN A 127 14.63 -8.17 -3.66
C ASN A 127 15.43 -7.09 -2.92
N LYS A 128 16.77 -7.18 -2.89
CA LYS A 128 17.63 -6.15 -2.31
C LYS A 128 17.53 -4.81 -3.04
N ARG A 129 17.50 -4.82 -4.38
CA ARG A 129 17.37 -3.59 -5.17
C ARG A 129 16.05 -2.89 -4.89
N TRP A 130 14.93 -3.62 -4.86
CA TRP A 130 13.63 -3.04 -4.52
C TRP A 130 13.57 -2.54 -3.07
N MET A 131 14.18 -3.24 -2.13
CA MET A 131 14.31 -2.79 -0.75
C MET A 131 15.01 -1.42 -0.67
N TYR A 132 16.18 -1.29 -1.31
CA TYR A 132 16.91 0.00 -1.34
C TYR A 132 16.14 1.08 -2.09
N PHE A 133 15.42 0.73 -3.13
CA PHE A 133 14.57 1.67 -3.87
C PHE A 133 13.47 2.25 -2.98
N PHE A 134 12.78 1.43 -2.22
CA PHE A 134 11.76 1.92 -1.27
C PHE A 134 12.37 2.78 -0.16
N PHE A 135 13.53 2.43 0.38
CA PHE A 135 14.25 3.31 1.30
C PHE A 135 14.62 4.65 0.65
N GLY A 136 15.09 4.63 -0.59
CA GLY A 136 15.37 5.82 -1.36
C GLY A 136 14.14 6.70 -1.58
N LEU A 137 12.99 6.11 -1.91
CA LEU A 137 11.73 6.82 -2.05
C LEU A 137 11.24 7.43 -0.72
N ALA A 138 11.41 6.71 0.39
CA ALA A 138 11.08 7.24 1.71
C ALA A 138 11.94 8.47 2.04
N LEU A 139 13.26 8.39 1.84
CA LEU A 139 14.17 9.51 2.05
C LEU A 139 13.86 10.68 1.12
N LEU A 140 13.60 10.39 -0.15
CA LEU A 140 13.25 11.41 -1.14
C LEU A 140 11.96 12.15 -0.76
N ASN A 141 10.94 11.43 -0.30
CA ASN A 141 9.72 12.06 0.20
C ASN A 141 10.00 12.97 1.39
N GLU A 142 10.81 12.53 2.37
CA GLU A 142 11.19 13.37 3.53
C GLU A 142 11.91 14.66 3.10
N ILE A 143 12.84 14.57 2.16
CA ILE A 143 13.54 15.74 1.63
C ILE A 143 12.56 16.69 0.96
N VAL A 144 11.71 16.17 0.07
CA VAL A 144 10.81 17.02 -0.74
C VAL A 144 9.80 17.74 0.13
N TRP A 145 9.09 17.05 1.03
CA TRP A 145 8.06 17.71 1.83
C TRP A 145 8.62 18.68 2.88
N ARG A 146 9.88 18.48 3.33
CA ARG A 146 10.54 19.37 4.30
C ARG A 146 11.17 20.61 3.66
N THR A 147 11.55 20.53 2.39
CA THR A 147 12.34 21.57 1.71
C THR A 147 11.57 22.32 0.64
N GLN A 148 10.46 21.76 0.15
CA GLN A 148 9.68 22.32 -0.94
C GLN A 148 8.28 22.76 -0.48
N THR A 149 7.59 23.51 -1.34
CA THR A 149 6.20 23.92 -1.09
C THR A 149 5.24 22.73 -1.20
N GLU A 150 4.07 22.83 -0.58
CA GLU A 150 3.00 21.83 -0.71
C GLU A 150 2.61 21.55 -2.16
N GLU A 151 2.48 22.60 -2.96
CA GLU A 151 2.17 22.50 -4.39
C GLU A 151 3.25 21.69 -5.13
N PHE A 152 4.53 21.95 -4.86
CA PHE A 152 5.63 21.20 -5.44
C PHE A 152 5.56 19.72 -5.02
N TRP A 153 5.33 19.44 -3.75
CA TRP A 153 5.23 18.07 -3.22
C TRP A 153 4.08 17.29 -3.87
N VAL A 154 2.90 17.90 -4.03
CA VAL A 154 1.75 17.27 -4.72
C VAL A 154 2.11 16.95 -6.18
N ASN A 155 2.67 17.91 -6.91
CA ASN A 155 3.09 17.71 -8.30
C ASN A 155 4.19 16.64 -8.40
N PHE A 156 5.14 16.64 -7.48
CA PHE A 156 6.20 15.63 -7.43
C PHE A 156 5.64 14.21 -7.21
N LYS A 157 4.64 14.03 -6.35
CA LYS A 157 4.00 12.72 -6.18
C LYS A 157 3.36 12.20 -7.46
N VAL A 158 2.70 13.06 -8.22
CA VAL A 158 2.01 12.67 -9.45
C VAL A 158 2.99 12.49 -10.59
N TRP A 159 3.84 13.49 -10.83
CA TRP A 159 4.68 13.57 -12.03
C TRP A 159 6.12 13.13 -11.82
N GLY A 160 6.61 13.08 -10.59
CA GLY A 160 7.97 12.66 -10.25
C GLY A 160 8.07 11.20 -9.87
N MET A 161 7.24 10.73 -8.94
CA MET A 161 7.35 9.37 -8.40
C MET A 161 7.09 8.28 -9.45
N LEU A 162 6.13 8.51 -10.35
CA LEU A 162 5.76 7.53 -11.38
C LEU A 162 6.89 7.34 -12.40
N PRO A 163 7.49 8.38 -13.02
CA PRO A 163 8.66 8.20 -13.88
C PRO A 163 9.86 7.57 -13.17
N ILE A 164 10.15 7.96 -11.91
CA ILE A 164 11.24 7.36 -11.12
C ILE A 164 11.03 5.86 -10.99
N THR A 165 9.81 5.42 -10.69
CA THR A 165 9.47 4.00 -10.54
C THR A 165 9.59 3.26 -11.88
N ILE A 166 9.12 3.84 -12.97
CA ILE A 166 9.22 3.25 -14.32
C ILE A 166 10.69 3.10 -14.73
N ILE A 167 11.49 4.13 -14.57
CA ILE A 167 12.92 4.11 -14.88
C ILE A 167 13.64 3.05 -14.04
N PHE A 168 13.38 3.03 -12.72
CA PHE A 168 13.97 2.02 -11.84
C PHE A 168 13.58 0.60 -12.27
N THR A 169 12.30 0.39 -12.61
CA THR A 169 11.81 -0.91 -13.11
C THR A 169 12.51 -1.30 -14.40
N GLY A 170 12.71 -0.37 -15.33
CA GLY A 170 13.47 -0.58 -16.57
C GLY A 170 14.90 -1.02 -16.29
N PHE A 171 15.57 -0.44 -15.30
CA PHE A 171 16.92 -0.85 -14.89
C PHE A 171 17.00 -2.27 -14.29
N GLN A 172 15.86 -2.93 -13.99
CA GLN A 172 15.86 -4.32 -13.56
C GLN A 172 15.88 -5.30 -14.74
N VAL A 173 15.51 -4.88 -15.95
CA VAL A 173 15.44 -5.75 -17.14
C VAL A 173 16.77 -6.45 -17.43
N PRO A 174 17.95 -5.80 -17.44
CA PRO A 174 19.23 -6.49 -17.63
C PRO A 174 19.52 -7.55 -16.55
N LEU A 175 19.16 -7.28 -15.29
CA LEU A 175 19.31 -8.23 -14.21
C LEU A 175 18.41 -9.46 -14.44
N ILE A 176 17.15 -9.22 -14.79
CA ILE A 176 16.17 -10.27 -15.06
C ILE A 176 16.65 -11.14 -16.21
N ASN A 177 17.08 -10.54 -17.32
CA ASN A 177 17.58 -11.27 -18.48
C ASN A 177 18.83 -12.12 -18.15
N LYS A 178 19.74 -11.58 -17.32
CA LYS A 178 20.96 -12.28 -16.90
C LYS A 178 20.69 -13.51 -16.02
N HIS A 179 19.62 -13.48 -15.22
CA HIS A 179 19.31 -14.52 -14.24
C HIS A 179 18.05 -15.30 -14.59
N LYS A 180 17.50 -15.12 -15.78
CA LYS A 180 16.36 -15.89 -16.28
C LYS A 180 16.75 -17.36 -16.42
N ILE A 181 15.85 -18.24 -16.00
CA ILE A 181 15.95 -19.68 -16.21
C ILE A 181 15.21 -19.96 -17.52
N ASP A 182 15.90 -20.56 -18.48
CA ASP A 182 15.25 -21.07 -19.69
C ASP A 182 14.30 -22.21 -19.26
N ALA A 183 13.06 -22.10 -19.66
CA ALA A 183 12.00 -23.06 -19.34
C ALA A 183 12.07 -24.30 -20.23
#